data_5489f609832f63480c49243971c00cfc
#
_entry.id   5489f609832f63480c49243971c00cfc
#
_cell.length_a   1.000
_cell.length_b   1.000
_cell.length_c   1.000
_cell.angle_alpha   90.00
_cell.angle_beta   90.00
_cell.angle_gamma   90.00
#
_symmetry.space_group_name_H-M   'P 1'
#
loop_
_entity.id
_entity.type
_entity.pdbx_description
1 polymer ?
#
loop_
_entity_poly.entity_id
_entity_poly.type
_entity_poly.pdbx_seq_one_letter_code
_entity_poly.pdbx_strand_id
1 'polypeptide(L)'
;YDEKAPKSLELKTVTDARTVFVQLLDSLARLVPTNRWIAGQRVRYLAEAERYEEALKAAGECRASGWWCGGLVAFSQHMRGNYWAADSGFRAVQTLMSPRERCSWRDISMLIDDDTRQAYRRMPCGAEREAFEDRAWWYSRTLYGLRGNDSRSEWSARQLMVRFYQDGPSAFQFGFDEDERE
;
A
#
# COMPACT_ATOMS: atom_id res chain seq x y z
N TYR A 1 23.47 8.36 -13.08
CA TYR A 1 23.42 9.49 -12.13
C TYR A 1 22.54 9.05 -10.95
N ASP A 2 23.17 8.39 -10.01
CA ASP A 2 22.50 7.88 -8.80
C ASP A 2 23.04 8.67 -7.60
N GLU A 3 22.84 9.98 -7.65
CA GLU A 3 23.13 10.83 -6.52
C GLU A 3 21.90 10.80 -5.62
N LYS A 4 21.86 9.81 -4.72
CA LYS A 4 20.86 9.79 -3.65
C LYS A 4 20.94 11.12 -2.93
N ALA A 5 19.89 11.94 -3.08
CA ALA A 5 19.77 13.15 -2.30
C ALA A 5 20.08 12.82 -0.82
N PRO A 6 20.91 13.59 -0.13
CA PRO A 6 21.25 13.31 1.25
C PRO A 6 19.97 13.21 2.06
N LYS A 7 19.73 12.07 2.70
CA LYS A 7 18.60 11.91 3.62
C LYS A 7 18.67 13.06 4.63
N SER A 8 17.59 13.82 4.73
CA SER A 8 17.47 14.78 5.82
C SER A 8 17.63 14.00 7.13
N LEU A 9 18.58 14.39 7.98
CA LEU A 9 18.77 13.80 9.30
C LEU A 9 17.45 13.97 10.07
N GLU A 10 16.77 12.85 10.30
CA GLU A 10 15.57 12.85 11.11
C GLU A 10 15.94 13.27 12.55
N LEU A 11 15.14 14.15 13.13
CA LEU A 11 15.37 14.59 14.51
C LEU A 11 15.30 13.37 15.44
N LYS A 12 16.25 13.26 16.36
CA LYS A 12 16.32 12.15 17.34
C LYS A 12 15.00 11.99 18.11
N THR A 13 14.34 13.09 18.44
CA THR A 13 13.03 13.07 19.11
C THR A 13 11.95 12.35 18.30
N VAL A 14 11.95 12.47 16.98
CA VAL A 14 11.02 11.77 16.08
C VAL A 14 11.33 10.27 16.02
N THR A 15 12.61 9.91 15.92
CA THR A 15 13.05 8.51 15.92
C THR A 15 12.71 7.83 17.26
N ASP A 16 12.96 8.51 18.39
CA ASP A 16 12.64 7.99 19.73
C ASP A 16 11.11 7.81 19.89
N ALA A 17 10.31 8.81 19.49
CA ALA A 17 8.86 8.73 19.54
C ALA A 17 8.31 7.60 18.66
N ARG A 18 8.86 7.42 17.45
CA ARG A 18 8.48 6.29 16.56
C ARG A 18 8.80 4.95 17.22
N THR A 19 9.95 4.83 17.89
CA THR A 19 10.33 3.58 18.58
C THR A 19 9.34 3.23 19.68
N VAL A 20 8.98 4.20 20.53
CA VAL A 20 7.99 4.02 21.58
C VAL A 20 6.61 3.66 20.99
N PHE A 21 6.22 4.31 19.90
CA PHE A 21 4.95 4.04 19.25
C PHE A 21 4.88 2.63 18.63
N VAL A 22 5.96 2.17 18.01
CA VAL A 22 6.04 0.77 17.50
C VAL A 22 5.89 -0.23 18.64
N GLN A 23 6.55 -0.01 19.80
CA GLN A 23 6.39 -0.88 20.98
C GLN A 23 4.94 -0.91 21.50
N LEU A 24 4.25 0.23 21.49
CA LEU A 24 2.83 0.30 21.81
C LEU A 24 1.98 -0.50 20.82
N LEU A 25 2.23 -0.33 19.52
CA LEU A 25 1.53 -1.09 18.46
C LEU A 25 1.78 -2.60 18.58
N ASP A 26 3.00 -3.03 18.94
CA ASP A 26 3.31 -4.43 19.22
C ASP A 26 2.48 -4.99 20.38
N SER A 27 2.29 -4.19 21.41
CA SER A 27 1.49 -4.58 22.58
C SER A 27 0.02 -4.65 22.23
N LEU A 28 -0.51 -3.67 21.50
CA LEU A 28 -1.90 -3.63 21.04
C LEU A 28 -2.21 -4.76 20.05
N ALA A 29 -1.28 -5.10 19.14
CA ALA A 29 -1.46 -6.19 18.20
C ALA A 29 -1.63 -7.55 18.88
N ARG A 30 -1.06 -7.75 20.08
CA ARG A 30 -1.28 -8.95 20.89
C ARG A 30 -2.66 -8.97 21.54
N LEU A 31 -3.18 -7.81 21.93
CA LEU A 31 -4.49 -7.68 22.59
C LEU A 31 -5.65 -7.76 21.60
N VAL A 32 -5.49 -7.14 20.43
CA VAL A 32 -6.53 -7.05 19.40
C VAL A 32 -5.98 -7.43 18.01
N PRO A 33 -5.60 -8.70 17.81
CA PRO A 33 -4.86 -9.16 16.65
C PRO A 33 -5.61 -9.04 15.31
N THR A 34 -6.93 -8.89 15.36
CA THR A 34 -7.79 -8.73 14.16
C THR A 34 -7.99 -7.28 13.76
N ASN A 35 -7.47 -6.32 14.53
CA ASN A 35 -7.62 -4.91 14.22
C ASN A 35 -6.71 -4.52 13.04
N ARG A 36 -7.36 -4.19 11.90
CA ARG A 36 -6.66 -3.87 10.64
C ARG A 36 -5.81 -2.60 10.75
N TRP A 37 -6.30 -1.60 11.50
CA TRP A 37 -5.57 -0.34 11.66
C TRP A 37 -4.26 -0.56 12.43
N ILE A 38 -4.30 -1.25 13.56
CA ILE A 38 -3.09 -1.56 14.36
C ILE A 38 -2.08 -2.35 13.52
N ALA A 39 -2.53 -3.38 12.80
CA ALA A 39 -1.67 -4.16 11.92
C ALA A 39 -1.03 -3.29 10.82
N GLY A 40 -1.82 -2.41 10.19
CA GLY A 40 -1.36 -1.48 9.16
C GLY A 40 -0.33 -0.48 9.69
N GLN A 41 -0.64 0.20 10.81
CA GLN A 41 0.28 1.19 11.38
C GLN A 41 1.59 0.55 11.86
N ARG A 42 1.53 -0.64 12.46
CA ARG A 42 2.72 -1.38 12.88
C ARG A 42 3.67 -1.63 11.69
N VAL A 43 3.15 -2.15 10.58
CA VAL A 43 3.93 -2.40 9.37
C VAL A 43 4.45 -1.10 8.77
N ARG A 44 3.61 -0.07 8.68
CA ARG A 44 3.97 1.25 8.16
C ARG A 44 5.14 1.87 8.92
N TYR A 45 5.04 2.01 10.25
CA TYR A 45 6.07 2.67 11.05
C TYR A 45 7.38 1.87 11.10
N LEU A 46 7.32 0.54 11.01
CA LEU A 46 8.52 -0.30 10.84
C LEU A 46 9.17 -0.05 9.46
N ALA A 47 8.38 0.05 8.39
CA ALA A 47 8.90 0.32 7.06
C ALA A 47 9.49 1.75 6.95
N GLU A 48 8.83 2.76 7.54
CA GLU A 48 9.34 4.14 7.62
C GLU A 48 10.66 4.24 8.41
N ALA A 49 10.86 3.36 9.39
CA ALA A 49 12.12 3.22 10.14
C ALA A 49 13.17 2.37 9.39
N GLU A 50 12.92 1.96 8.15
CA GLU A 50 13.77 1.07 7.34
C GLU A 50 14.00 -0.33 7.98
N ARG A 51 13.17 -0.72 8.94
CA ARG A 51 13.18 -2.02 9.61
C ARG A 51 12.36 -3.03 8.79
N TYR A 52 12.74 -3.22 7.53
CA TYR A 52 11.92 -3.95 6.53
C TYR A 52 11.68 -5.42 6.88
N GLU A 53 12.66 -6.10 7.47
CA GLU A 53 12.50 -7.50 7.89
C GLU A 53 11.46 -7.63 9.02
N GLU A 54 11.48 -6.69 9.94
CA GLU A 54 10.51 -6.65 11.04
C GLU A 54 9.12 -6.25 10.53
N ALA A 55 9.05 -5.33 9.56
CA ALA A 55 7.79 -4.99 8.88
C ALA A 55 7.18 -6.22 8.20
N LEU A 56 7.99 -7.00 7.48
CA LEU A 56 7.55 -8.24 6.83
C LEU A 56 7.09 -9.29 7.86
N LYS A 57 7.83 -9.45 8.96
CA LYS A 57 7.43 -10.33 10.06
C LYS A 57 6.09 -9.89 10.66
N ALA A 58 5.96 -8.60 10.97
CA ALA A 58 4.73 -8.02 11.51
C ALA A 58 3.53 -8.22 10.57
N ALA A 59 3.74 -8.06 9.25
CA ALA A 59 2.73 -8.33 8.24
C ALA A 59 2.29 -9.80 8.23
N GLY A 60 3.23 -10.74 8.38
CA GLY A 60 2.96 -12.17 8.46
C GLY A 60 2.19 -12.59 9.73
N GLU A 61 2.31 -11.81 10.81
CA GLU A 61 1.57 -12.02 12.08
C GLU A 61 0.14 -11.44 12.04
N CYS A 62 -0.22 -10.69 11.00
CA CYS A 62 -1.53 -10.07 10.84
C CYS A 62 -2.66 -11.10 10.84
N ARG A 63 -3.76 -10.81 11.55
CA ARG A 63 -4.96 -11.66 11.63
C ARG A 63 -6.26 -10.92 11.28
N ALA A 64 -6.13 -9.80 10.56
CA ALA A 64 -7.27 -9.06 10.02
C ALA A 64 -7.85 -9.78 8.78
N SER A 65 -8.58 -9.09 7.90
CA SER A 65 -9.08 -9.70 6.66
C SER A 65 -7.95 -10.19 5.77
N GLY A 66 -8.17 -11.28 5.03
CA GLY A 66 -7.12 -11.94 4.24
C GLY A 66 -6.46 -11.03 3.19
N TRP A 67 -7.25 -10.20 2.50
CA TRP A 67 -6.69 -9.27 1.51
C TRP A 67 -5.83 -8.17 2.17
N TRP A 68 -6.22 -7.68 3.36
CA TRP A 68 -5.46 -6.68 4.08
C TRP A 68 -4.11 -7.22 4.52
N CYS A 69 -4.09 -8.37 5.19
CA CYS A 69 -2.85 -9.00 5.63
C CYS A 69 -1.92 -9.35 4.46
N GLY A 70 -2.48 -9.91 3.38
CA GLY A 70 -1.73 -10.17 2.15
C GLY A 70 -1.17 -8.88 1.52
N GLY A 71 -1.95 -7.79 1.56
CA GLY A 71 -1.52 -6.46 1.12
C GLY A 71 -0.34 -5.92 1.94
N LEU A 72 -0.37 -6.09 3.28
CA LEU A 72 0.74 -5.71 4.15
C LEU A 72 2.02 -6.50 3.86
N VAL A 73 1.91 -7.80 3.57
CA VAL A 73 3.05 -8.63 3.15
C VAL A 73 3.61 -8.12 1.82
N ALA A 74 2.76 -7.88 0.83
CA ALA A 74 3.18 -7.37 -0.47
C ALA A 74 3.82 -5.98 -0.36
N PHE A 75 3.27 -5.09 0.47
CA PHE A 75 3.84 -3.78 0.79
C PHE A 75 5.24 -3.91 1.40
N SER A 76 5.41 -4.78 2.40
CA SER A 76 6.70 -5.01 3.04
C SER A 76 7.73 -5.55 2.04
N GLN A 77 7.34 -6.41 1.11
CA GLN A 77 8.21 -6.88 0.02
C GLN A 77 8.61 -5.74 -0.92
N HIS A 78 7.66 -4.84 -1.25
CA HIS A 78 7.95 -3.64 -2.05
C HIS A 78 8.99 -2.75 -1.37
N MET A 79 8.81 -2.45 -0.08
CA MET A 79 9.71 -1.61 0.69
C MET A 79 11.13 -2.20 0.82
N ARG A 80 11.26 -3.53 0.72
CA ARG A 80 12.57 -4.24 0.66
C ARG A 80 13.21 -4.23 -0.73
N GLY A 81 12.53 -3.69 -1.75
CA GLY A 81 12.97 -3.76 -3.14
C GLY A 81 12.69 -5.10 -3.84
N ASN A 82 11.97 -6.02 -3.21
CA ASN A 82 11.56 -7.27 -3.84
C ASN A 82 10.27 -7.09 -4.66
N TYR A 83 10.38 -6.33 -5.75
CA TYR A 83 9.24 -5.92 -6.57
C TYR A 83 8.49 -7.08 -7.22
N TRP A 84 9.18 -8.18 -7.53
CA TRP A 84 8.53 -9.37 -8.06
C TRP A 84 7.58 -10.01 -7.04
N ALA A 85 8.03 -10.23 -5.81
CA ALA A 85 7.19 -10.77 -4.75
C ALA A 85 6.05 -9.81 -4.39
N ALA A 86 6.33 -8.50 -4.36
CA ALA A 86 5.35 -7.45 -4.12
C ALA A 86 4.25 -7.46 -5.19
N ASP A 87 4.62 -7.41 -6.48
CA ASP A 87 3.68 -7.42 -7.60
C ASP A 87 2.81 -8.68 -7.61
N SER A 88 3.42 -9.84 -7.40
CA SER A 88 2.71 -11.12 -7.30
C SER A 88 1.74 -11.13 -6.11
N GLY A 89 2.20 -10.64 -4.95
CA GLY A 89 1.39 -10.54 -3.73
C GLY A 89 0.20 -9.60 -3.91
N PHE A 90 0.41 -8.39 -4.45
CA PHE A 90 -0.68 -7.44 -4.71
C PHE A 90 -1.70 -7.96 -5.72
N ARG A 91 -1.29 -8.74 -6.71
CA ARG A 91 -2.22 -9.40 -7.63
C ARG A 91 -3.03 -10.50 -6.94
N ALA A 92 -2.38 -11.31 -6.11
CA ALA A 92 -3.06 -12.38 -5.37
C ALA A 92 -4.13 -11.82 -4.43
N VAL A 93 -3.87 -10.73 -3.71
CA VAL A 93 -4.87 -10.17 -2.77
C VAL A 93 -6.09 -9.59 -3.48
N GLN A 94 -6.00 -9.18 -4.74
CA GLN A 94 -7.15 -8.70 -5.51
C GLN A 94 -8.23 -9.77 -5.68
N THR A 95 -7.85 -11.05 -5.69
CA THR A 95 -8.81 -12.16 -5.78
C THR A 95 -9.65 -12.33 -4.51
N LEU A 96 -9.18 -11.78 -3.39
CA LEU A 96 -9.85 -11.82 -2.09
C LEU A 96 -10.72 -10.57 -1.82
N MET A 97 -10.65 -9.58 -2.70
CA MET A 97 -11.44 -8.36 -2.61
C MET A 97 -12.84 -8.57 -3.17
N SER A 98 -13.82 -7.83 -2.64
CA SER A 98 -15.12 -7.71 -3.30
C SER A 98 -14.96 -7.11 -4.71
N PRO A 99 -15.88 -7.36 -5.65
CA PRO A 99 -15.80 -6.78 -7.00
C PRO A 99 -15.66 -5.25 -7.01
N ARG A 100 -16.35 -4.57 -6.10
CA ARG A 100 -16.29 -3.11 -5.96
C ARG A 100 -14.93 -2.64 -5.46
N GLU A 101 -14.40 -3.28 -4.43
CA GLU A 101 -13.06 -2.96 -3.89
C GLU A 101 -11.97 -3.21 -4.92
N ARG A 102 -12.04 -4.36 -5.63
CA ARG A 102 -11.08 -4.70 -6.69
C ARG A 102 -11.10 -3.67 -7.81
N CYS A 103 -12.29 -3.24 -8.27
CA CYS A 103 -12.42 -2.21 -9.29
C CYS A 103 -11.80 -0.88 -8.85
N SER A 104 -12.06 -0.45 -7.61
CA SER A 104 -11.45 0.76 -7.04
C SER A 104 -9.93 0.62 -6.86
N TRP A 105 -9.45 -0.56 -6.45
CA TRP A 105 -8.02 -0.82 -6.29
C TRP A 105 -7.26 -0.75 -7.61
N ARG A 106 -7.86 -1.23 -8.68
CA ARG A 106 -7.25 -1.27 -10.01
C ARG A 106 -7.35 0.04 -10.78
N ASP A 107 -8.12 1.02 -10.30
CA ASP A 107 -8.35 2.29 -10.99
C ASP A 107 -7.04 3.03 -11.28
N ILE A 108 -6.72 3.17 -12.57
CA ILE A 108 -5.54 3.86 -13.08
C ILE A 108 -5.86 5.23 -13.68
N SER A 109 -7.06 5.77 -13.43
CA SER A 109 -7.52 7.02 -14.03
C SER A 109 -6.58 8.21 -13.78
N MET A 110 -5.81 8.18 -12.69
CA MET A 110 -4.82 9.21 -12.36
C MET A 110 -3.50 9.08 -13.15
N LEU A 111 -3.27 7.96 -13.83
CA LEU A 111 -2.01 7.65 -14.52
C LEU A 111 -2.10 7.83 -16.04
N ILE A 112 -3.27 8.12 -16.56
CA ILE A 112 -3.54 8.23 -18.00
C ILE A 112 -3.95 9.65 -18.36
N ASP A 113 -3.72 10.02 -19.63
CA ASP A 113 -4.06 11.34 -20.18
C ASP A 113 -5.59 11.61 -20.13
N ASP A 114 -5.97 12.87 -20.28
CA ASP A 114 -7.35 13.31 -20.07
C ASP A 114 -8.35 12.71 -21.09
N ASP A 115 -7.95 12.55 -22.33
CA ASP A 115 -8.80 12.02 -23.39
C ASP A 115 -9.09 10.52 -23.14
N THR A 116 -8.03 9.78 -22.87
CA THR A 116 -8.11 8.35 -22.50
C THR A 116 -8.88 8.16 -21.20
N ARG A 117 -8.69 9.05 -20.22
CA ARG A 117 -9.38 9.01 -18.91
C ARG A 117 -10.88 9.11 -19.05
N GLN A 118 -11.38 9.97 -19.95
CA GLN A 118 -12.83 10.06 -20.19
C GLN A 118 -13.41 8.75 -20.71
N ALA A 119 -12.74 8.11 -21.67
CA ALA A 119 -13.17 6.82 -22.19
C ALA A 119 -13.09 5.73 -21.11
N TYR A 120 -11.99 5.67 -20.36
CA TYR A 120 -11.77 4.71 -19.29
C TYR A 120 -12.83 4.81 -18.18
N ARG A 121 -13.20 6.02 -17.73
CA ARG A 121 -14.23 6.23 -16.71
C ARG A 121 -15.64 5.79 -17.13
N ARG A 122 -15.91 5.69 -18.43
CA ARG A 122 -17.18 5.19 -18.97
C ARG A 122 -17.23 3.66 -19.03
N MET A 123 -16.08 2.98 -18.93
CA MET A 123 -16.03 1.53 -18.92
C MET A 123 -16.59 1.00 -17.59
N PRO A 124 -17.56 0.09 -17.62
CA PRO A 124 -18.01 -0.57 -16.39
C PRO A 124 -16.91 -1.42 -15.80
N CYS A 125 -16.96 -1.63 -14.48
CA CYS A 125 -16.07 -2.58 -13.81
C CYS A 125 -16.31 -3.99 -14.37
N GLY A 126 -15.27 -4.61 -14.91
CA GLY A 126 -15.35 -5.94 -15.52
C GLY A 126 -14.21 -6.23 -16.48
N ALA A 127 -14.34 -7.30 -17.22
CA ALA A 127 -13.24 -7.87 -18.02
C ALA A 127 -12.63 -6.89 -19.05
N GLU A 128 -13.44 -6.03 -19.67
CA GLU A 128 -12.95 -5.06 -20.66
C GLU A 128 -12.04 -4.02 -20.00
N ARG A 129 -12.48 -3.44 -18.87
CA ARG A 129 -11.70 -2.47 -18.09
C ARG A 129 -10.44 -3.14 -17.53
N GLU A 130 -10.55 -4.35 -16.99
CA GLU A 130 -9.41 -5.11 -16.49
C GLU A 130 -8.37 -5.38 -17.60
N ALA A 131 -8.82 -5.73 -18.81
CA ALA A 131 -7.94 -5.93 -19.95
C ALA A 131 -7.23 -4.64 -20.39
N PHE A 132 -7.90 -3.49 -20.31
CA PHE A 132 -7.28 -2.18 -20.56
C PHE A 132 -6.19 -1.89 -19.53
N GLU A 133 -6.47 -2.06 -18.25
CA GLU A 133 -5.53 -1.86 -17.14
C GLU A 133 -4.32 -2.80 -17.25
N ASP A 134 -4.55 -4.08 -17.57
CA ASP A 134 -3.47 -5.04 -17.76
C ASP A 134 -2.55 -4.69 -18.94
N ARG A 135 -3.09 -4.13 -20.03
CA ARG A 135 -2.28 -3.60 -21.12
C ARG A 135 -1.46 -2.39 -20.71
N ALA A 136 -2.04 -1.45 -19.96
CA ALA A 136 -1.33 -0.28 -19.45
C ALA A 136 -0.13 -0.72 -18.59
N TRP A 137 -0.33 -1.66 -17.68
CA TRP A 137 0.73 -2.23 -16.86
C TRP A 137 1.74 -3.05 -17.67
N TRP A 138 1.32 -3.70 -18.75
CA TRP A 138 2.25 -4.40 -19.62
C TRP A 138 3.22 -3.44 -20.31
N TYR A 139 2.74 -2.30 -20.78
CA TYR A 139 3.57 -1.25 -21.39
C TYR A 139 4.47 -0.51 -20.39
N SER A 140 4.11 -0.46 -19.12
CA SER A 140 4.92 0.17 -18.06
C SER A 140 6.11 -0.68 -17.59
N ARG A 141 6.24 -1.92 -18.07
CA ARG A 141 7.35 -2.78 -17.71
C ARG A 141 8.68 -2.20 -18.19
N THR A 142 9.70 -2.32 -17.34
CA THR A 142 11.06 -2.02 -17.76
C THR A 142 11.51 -2.99 -18.87
N LEU A 143 12.18 -2.47 -19.89
CA LEU A 143 12.60 -3.22 -21.09
C LEU A 143 13.57 -4.39 -20.81
N TYR A 144 14.13 -4.46 -19.62
CA TYR A 144 15.22 -5.41 -19.29
C TYR A 144 14.76 -6.67 -18.55
N GLY A 145 13.52 -7.07 -18.71
CA GLY A 145 13.09 -8.44 -18.37
C GLY A 145 13.14 -8.83 -16.90
N LEU A 146 13.13 -7.86 -15.98
CA LEU A 146 12.96 -8.16 -14.58
C LEU A 146 11.62 -8.84 -14.35
N ARG A 147 11.59 -9.87 -13.50
CA ARG A 147 10.35 -10.52 -13.12
C ARG A 147 9.48 -9.57 -12.32
N GLY A 148 8.16 -9.56 -12.60
CA GLY A 148 7.19 -8.68 -11.97
C GLY A 148 7.04 -7.35 -12.72
N ASN A 149 6.34 -6.41 -12.11
CA ASN A 149 6.13 -5.05 -12.58
C ASN A 149 6.33 -4.10 -11.39
N ASP A 150 7.47 -3.42 -11.37
CA ASP A 150 7.87 -2.48 -10.33
C ASP A 150 6.93 -1.28 -10.26
N SER A 151 6.54 -0.71 -11.41
CA SER A 151 5.59 0.41 -11.49
C SER A 151 4.21 0.05 -10.93
N ARG A 152 3.70 -1.16 -11.23
CA ARG A 152 2.44 -1.64 -10.67
C ARG A 152 2.55 -1.94 -9.18
N SER A 153 3.67 -2.47 -8.72
CA SER A 153 3.88 -2.72 -7.29
C SER A 153 3.98 -1.41 -6.52
N GLU A 154 4.64 -0.39 -7.08
CA GLU A 154 4.69 0.97 -6.53
C GLU A 154 3.30 1.59 -6.43
N TRP A 155 2.50 1.52 -7.51
CA TRP A 155 1.12 1.98 -7.50
C TRP A 155 0.30 1.30 -6.42
N SER A 156 0.40 -0.03 -6.32
CA SER A 156 -0.33 -0.80 -5.31
C SER A 156 0.11 -0.47 -3.89
N ALA A 157 1.41 -0.25 -3.67
CA ALA A 157 1.94 0.19 -2.38
C ALA A 157 1.38 1.56 -1.97
N ARG A 158 1.30 2.51 -2.92
CA ARG A 158 0.67 3.83 -2.68
C ARG A 158 -0.82 3.72 -2.38
N GLN A 159 -1.56 2.85 -3.08
CA GLN A 159 -2.96 2.58 -2.77
C GLN A 159 -3.14 2.05 -1.35
N LEU A 160 -2.24 1.21 -0.86
CA LEU A 160 -2.28 0.73 0.52
C LEU A 160 -1.93 1.85 1.51
N MET A 161 -0.94 2.70 1.19
CA MET A 161 -0.58 3.85 2.03
C MET A 161 -1.75 4.82 2.19
N VAL A 162 -2.47 5.14 1.13
CA VAL A 162 -3.69 5.98 1.22
C VAL A 162 -4.66 5.41 2.25
N ARG A 163 -4.84 4.09 2.28
CA ARG A 163 -5.72 3.44 3.27
C ARG A 163 -5.18 3.49 4.69
N PHE A 164 -3.86 3.47 4.90
CA PHE A 164 -3.29 3.70 6.23
C PHE A 164 -3.68 5.07 6.79
N TYR A 165 -3.75 6.09 5.93
CA TYR A 165 -4.15 7.44 6.34
C TYR A 165 -5.66 7.57 6.51
N GLN A 166 -6.45 6.99 5.61
CA GLN A 166 -7.92 7.06 5.69
C GLN A 166 -8.50 6.35 6.91
N ASP A 167 -7.90 5.24 7.34
CA ASP A 167 -8.34 4.51 8.53
C ASP A 167 -8.01 5.25 9.85
N GLY A 168 -7.02 6.15 9.85
CA GLY A 168 -6.57 6.87 11.04
C GLY A 168 -7.63 7.77 11.67
N PRO A 169 -8.25 8.71 10.95
CA PRO A 169 -9.29 9.58 11.49
C PRO A 169 -10.51 8.80 12.02
N SER A 170 -10.94 7.77 11.29
CA SER A 170 -12.07 6.92 11.69
C SER A 170 -11.78 6.08 12.94
N ALA A 171 -10.53 5.65 13.12
CA ALA A 171 -10.15 4.81 14.26
C ALA A 171 -10.17 5.60 15.59
N PHE A 172 -9.93 6.92 15.55
CA PHE A 172 -9.85 7.76 16.74
C PHE A 172 -11.08 8.64 16.96
N GLN A 173 -12.08 8.60 16.08
CA GLN A 173 -13.27 9.48 16.13
C GLN A 173 -12.92 10.98 16.26
N PHE A 174 -11.72 11.38 15.89
CA PHE A 174 -11.42 12.79 15.72
C PHE A 174 -12.11 13.24 14.43
N GLY A 175 -13.25 13.89 14.57
CA GLY A 175 -13.88 14.61 13.49
C GLY A 175 -12.95 15.74 13.06
N PHE A 176 -12.19 15.49 12.00
CA PHE A 176 -11.77 16.62 11.19
C PHE A 176 -13.00 17.10 10.47
N ASP A 177 -13.35 18.36 10.65
CA ASP A 177 -14.44 18.98 9.92
C ASP A 177 -14.23 18.77 8.42
N GLU A 178 -15.33 18.56 7.68
CA GLU A 178 -15.25 18.30 6.23
C GLU A 178 -14.54 19.43 5.48
N ASP A 179 -14.51 20.63 6.06
CA ASP A 179 -13.85 21.83 5.53
C ASP A 179 -12.30 21.77 5.58
N GLU A 180 -11.69 20.85 6.33
CA GLU A 180 -10.23 20.65 6.35
C GLU A 180 -9.73 19.60 5.33
N ARG A 181 -10.60 19.13 4.43
CA ARG A 181 -10.29 18.09 3.42
C ARG A 181 -10.07 18.62 2.01
N GLU A 182 -10.09 19.95 1.80
CA GLU A 182 -9.77 20.57 0.51
C GLU A 182 -8.30 20.93 0.34
#